data_0b26a0b45c8ac7f05bce3d46bb953988
#
_entry.id   0b26a0b45c8ac7f05bce3d46bb953988
#
_cell.length_a   1.000
_cell.length_b   1.000
_cell.length_c   1.000
_cell.angle_alpha   90.00
_cell.angle_beta   90.00
_cell.angle_gamma   90.00
#
_symmetry.space_group_name_H-M   'P 1'
#
loop_
_entity.id
_entity.type
_entity.pdbx_description
1 polymer ?
#
loop_
_entity_poly.entity_id
_entity_poly.type
_entity_poly.pdbx_seq_one_letter_code
_entity_poly.pdbx_strand_id
1 'polypeptide(L)'
;MQIRGGRGYETAASQSERSERPVPLERFMRDARINTIFEGSSEIMRLFLAREALDPHLCKAGAVLDSRLPFWKRLTAGLKAACFYAGWYPRTWLPFNFGIPGKLHEDLRPGLEYIQDTSRLLARTLFHSMVRHGPALEKRQLQLSRIVEIGTELFVLTAATLHADLLIRRGHGE
;
A
#
# COMPACT_ATOMS: atom_id res chain seq x y z
N MET A 1 17.96 0.16 6.74
CA MET A 1 19.04 0.38 7.75
C MET A 1 18.81 -0.45 9.01
N GLN A 2 17.68 -0.35 9.69
CA GLN A 2 17.45 -1.07 10.96
C GLN A 2 17.59 -2.59 10.84
N ILE A 3 17.15 -3.19 9.74
CA ILE A 3 17.29 -4.64 9.49
C ILE A 3 18.76 -5.07 9.46
N ARG A 4 19.67 -4.23 8.98
CA ARG A 4 21.11 -4.51 8.93
C ARG A 4 21.86 -4.08 10.20
N GLY A 5 21.21 -3.46 11.16
CA GLY A 5 21.81 -2.94 12.39
C GLY A 5 22.92 -1.93 12.09
N GLY A 6 24.04 -2.00 12.84
CA GLY A 6 25.19 -1.12 12.66
C GLY A 6 25.78 -1.12 11.26
N ARG A 7 25.71 -2.25 10.55
CA ARG A 7 26.17 -2.37 9.16
C ARG A 7 25.36 -1.54 8.16
N GLY A 8 24.15 -1.10 8.53
CA GLY A 8 23.37 -0.17 7.73
C GLY A 8 23.98 1.24 7.65
N TYR A 9 24.92 1.59 8.52
CA TYR A 9 25.66 2.87 8.52
C TYR A 9 27.00 2.80 7.78
N GLU A 10 27.40 1.61 7.32
CA GLU A 10 28.64 1.47 6.59
C GLU A 10 28.60 2.14 5.22
N THR A 11 29.70 2.79 4.86
CA THR A 11 29.89 3.33 3.53
C THR A 11 30.13 2.22 2.52
N ALA A 12 29.82 2.46 1.24
CA ALA A 12 30.13 1.54 0.16
C ALA A 12 31.63 1.23 0.07
N ALA A 13 32.50 2.22 0.38
CA ALA A 13 33.94 2.05 0.41
C ALA A 13 34.37 1.02 1.47
N SER A 14 33.88 1.14 2.71
CA SER A 14 34.18 0.20 3.78
C SER A 14 33.72 -1.25 3.46
N GLN A 15 32.59 -1.40 2.78
CA GLN A 15 32.13 -2.72 2.32
C GLN A 15 33.07 -3.30 1.24
N SER A 16 33.53 -2.47 0.29
CA SER A 16 34.44 -2.89 -0.76
C SER A 16 35.81 -3.31 -0.20
N GLU A 17 36.32 -2.63 0.82
CA GLU A 17 37.57 -3.00 1.51
C GLU A 17 37.53 -4.42 2.10
N ARG A 18 36.34 -4.91 2.45
CA ARG A 18 36.12 -6.28 2.94
C ARG A 18 35.71 -7.26 1.84
N SER A 19 35.86 -6.89 0.59
CA SER A 19 35.46 -7.71 -0.57
C SER A 19 33.96 -8.05 -0.59
N GLU A 20 33.13 -7.24 0.07
CA GLU A 20 31.67 -7.37 0.04
C GLU A 20 31.07 -6.53 -1.10
N ARG A 21 29.91 -6.94 -1.58
CA ARG A 21 29.17 -6.17 -2.57
C ARG A 21 28.78 -4.81 -1.98
N PRO A 22 29.23 -3.68 -2.51
CA PRO A 22 28.95 -2.38 -1.95
C PRO A 22 27.49 -1.97 -2.19
N VAL A 23 26.76 -1.67 -1.11
CA VAL A 23 25.41 -1.10 -1.17
C VAL A 23 25.40 0.18 -0.36
N PRO A 24 25.29 1.37 -0.96
CA PRO A 24 25.43 2.66 -0.28
C PRO A 24 24.16 3.04 0.50
N LEU A 25 23.73 2.19 1.45
CA LEU A 25 22.51 2.40 2.25
C LEU A 25 22.57 3.68 3.08
N GLU A 26 23.73 4.00 3.60
CA GLU A 26 23.96 5.22 4.36
C GLU A 26 23.70 6.47 3.50
N ARG A 27 24.21 6.46 2.27
CA ARG A 27 23.98 7.55 1.30
C ARG A 27 22.49 7.63 0.93
N PHE A 28 21.84 6.50 0.62
CA PHE A 28 20.41 6.49 0.32
C PHE A 28 19.58 7.06 1.48
N MET A 29 19.95 6.78 2.71
CA MET A 29 19.26 7.36 3.87
C MET A 29 19.42 8.87 3.95
N ARG A 30 20.64 9.40 3.74
CA ARG A 30 20.88 10.85 3.72
C ARG A 30 20.10 11.52 2.60
N ASP A 31 20.16 10.96 1.40
CA ASP A 31 19.47 11.50 0.23
C ASP A 31 17.94 11.44 0.41
N ALA A 32 17.40 10.35 1.00
CA ALA A 32 15.98 10.21 1.28
C ALA A 32 15.49 11.14 2.42
N ARG A 33 16.38 11.59 3.32
CA ARG A 33 15.97 12.43 4.45
C ARG A 33 15.33 13.74 4.00
N ILE A 34 15.83 14.33 2.93
CA ILE A 34 15.29 15.59 2.41
C ILE A 34 13.85 15.41 1.90
N ASN A 35 13.52 14.26 1.35
CA ASN A 35 12.18 13.94 0.82
C ASN A 35 11.10 13.89 1.92
N THR A 36 11.51 13.75 3.19
CA THR A 36 10.55 13.78 4.33
C THR A 36 10.17 15.21 4.74
N ILE A 37 10.88 16.21 4.23
CA ILE A 37 10.74 17.63 4.61
C ILE A 37 10.33 18.46 3.39
N PHE A 38 10.93 18.18 2.24
CA PHE A 38 10.81 18.93 1.00
C PHE A 38 9.71 18.34 0.10
N GLU A 39 9.02 19.20 -0.68
CA GLU A 39 7.96 18.83 -1.65
C GLU A 39 6.75 18.11 -1.03
N GLY A 40 6.48 18.36 0.23
CA GLY A 40 5.38 17.75 0.99
C GLY A 40 5.92 16.87 2.12
N SER A 41 5.65 17.28 3.36
CA SER A 41 6.03 16.47 4.51
C SER A 41 5.35 15.10 4.44
N SER A 42 5.97 14.09 5.08
CA SER A 42 5.42 12.72 5.09
C SER A 42 3.97 12.68 5.57
N GLU A 43 3.57 13.58 6.47
CA GLU A 43 2.20 13.70 6.97
C GLU A 43 1.24 14.17 5.89
N ILE A 44 1.62 15.17 5.11
CA ILE A 44 0.80 15.69 3.98
C ILE A 44 0.65 14.63 2.91
N MET A 45 1.75 13.93 2.56
CA MET A 45 1.71 12.86 1.56
C MET A 45 0.84 11.69 2.02
N ARG A 46 0.84 11.33 3.30
CA ARG A 46 -0.06 10.32 3.85
C ARG A 46 -1.54 10.70 3.69
N LEU A 47 -1.89 11.95 3.96
CA LEU A 47 -3.26 12.44 3.76
C LEU A 47 -3.66 12.46 2.28
N PHE A 48 -2.74 12.83 1.41
CA PHE A 48 -2.96 12.78 -0.04
C PHE A 48 -3.21 11.34 -0.51
N LEU A 49 -2.35 10.38 -0.12
CA LEU A 49 -2.53 8.97 -0.44
C LEU A 49 -3.83 8.39 0.14
N ALA A 50 -4.22 8.81 1.36
CA ALA A 50 -5.49 8.42 1.94
C ALA A 50 -6.68 8.89 1.09
N ARG A 51 -6.63 10.13 0.60
CA ARG A 51 -7.65 10.69 -0.30
C ARG A 51 -7.72 9.91 -1.60
N GLU A 52 -6.59 9.65 -2.24
CA GLU A 52 -6.52 8.86 -3.47
C GLU A 52 -7.07 7.43 -3.29
N ALA A 53 -6.77 6.79 -2.16
CA ALA A 53 -7.31 5.47 -1.83
C ALA A 53 -8.84 5.48 -1.63
N LEU A 54 -9.40 6.59 -1.16
CA LEU A 54 -10.84 6.77 -0.96
C LEU A 54 -11.58 7.16 -2.27
N ASP A 55 -10.89 7.80 -3.21
CA ASP A 55 -11.50 8.38 -4.42
C ASP A 55 -12.34 7.38 -5.24
N PRO A 56 -11.88 6.14 -5.52
CA PRO A 56 -12.69 5.16 -6.25
C PRO A 56 -14.02 4.85 -5.56
N HIS A 57 -14.04 4.86 -4.23
CA HIS A 57 -15.23 4.64 -3.44
C HIS A 57 -16.13 5.88 -3.41
N LEU A 58 -15.54 7.07 -3.29
CA LEU A 58 -16.27 8.34 -3.34
C LEU A 58 -16.93 8.56 -4.70
N CYS A 59 -16.25 8.21 -5.79
CA CYS A 59 -16.82 8.24 -7.14
C CYS A 59 -18.05 7.33 -7.28
N LYS A 60 -18.11 6.20 -6.55
CA LYS A 60 -19.24 5.26 -6.62
C LYS A 60 -20.36 5.58 -5.63
N ALA A 61 -20.02 6.01 -4.44
CA ALA A 61 -20.97 6.19 -3.33
C ALA A 61 -21.18 7.66 -2.92
N GLY A 62 -20.35 8.60 -3.35
CA GLY A 62 -20.39 10.00 -2.92
C GLY A 62 -21.73 10.67 -3.21
N ALA A 63 -22.33 10.40 -4.36
CA ALA A 63 -23.63 10.94 -4.74
C ALA A 63 -24.79 10.49 -3.80
N VAL A 64 -24.63 9.39 -3.09
CA VAL A 64 -25.60 8.90 -2.08
C VAL A 64 -25.59 9.81 -0.84
N LEU A 65 -24.40 10.30 -0.49
CA LEU A 65 -24.15 11.13 0.70
C LEU A 65 -24.38 12.62 0.44
N ASP A 66 -24.47 13.03 -0.84
CA ASP A 66 -24.68 14.45 -1.19
C ASP A 66 -26.14 14.86 -0.98
N SER A 67 -26.36 15.59 0.11
CA SER A 67 -27.68 16.13 0.47
C SER A 67 -28.23 17.19 -0.51
N ARG A 68 -27.38 17.74 -1.41
CA ARG A 68 -27.76 18.74 -2.41
C ARG A 68 -28.48 18.12 -3.61
N LEU A 69 -28.31 16.80 -3.80
CA LEU A 69 -28.95 16.10 -4.90
C LEU A 69 -30.41 15.75 -4.58
N PRO A 70 -31.33 15.82 -5.58
CA PRO A 70 -32.70 15.39 -5.41
C PRO A 70 -32.78 13.90 -5.05
N PHE A 71 -33.77 13.53 -4.23
CA PHE A 71 -33.96 12.18 -3.70
C PHE A 71 -33.83 11.08 -4.75
N TRP A 72 -34.43 11.24 -5.93
CA TRP A 72 -34.39 10.25 -7.00
C TRP A 72 -32.96 10.01 -7.55
N LYS A 73 -32.13 11.06 -7.65
CA LYS A 73 -30.73 10.89 -8.06
C LYS A 73 -29.92 10.18 -6.99
N ARG A 74 -30.20 10.44 -5.73
CA ARG A 74 -29.56 9.72 -4.62
C ARG A 74 -29.96 8.24 -4.58
N LEU A 75 -31.24 7.93 -4.83
CA LEU A 75 -31.74 6.56 -4.88
C LEU A 75 -31.10 5.76 -6.04
N THR A 76 -31.03 6.32 -7.23
CA THR A 76 -30.36 5.67 -8.37
C THR A 76 -28.87 5.50 -8.17
N ALA A 77 -28.19 6.47 -7.55
CA ALA A 77 -26.78 6.34 -7.17
C ALA A 77 -26.60 5.27 -6.10
N GLY A 78 -27.50 5.18 -5.14
CA GLY A 78 -27.49 4.11 -4.11
C GLY A 78 -27.63 2.73 -4.72
N LEU A 79 -28.53 2.54 -5.68
CA LEU A 79 -28.70 1.26 -6.36
C LEU A 79 -27.44 0.86 -7.16
N LYS A 80 -26.85 1.81 -7.88
CA LYS A 80 -25.57 1.58 -8.60
C LYS A 80 -24.43 1.23 -7.65
N ALA A 81 -24.32 1.94 -6.53
CA ALA A 81 -23.33 1.65 -5.49
C ALA A 81 -23.57 0.26 -4.89
N ALA A 82 -24.82 -0.10 -4.57
CA ALA A 82 -25.18 -1.40 -4.04
C ALA A 82 -24.79 -2.53 -5.01
N CYS A 83 -25.10 -2.41 -6.30
CA CYS A 83 -24.70 -3.36 -7.31
C CYS A 83 -23.18 -3.53 -7.41
N PHE A 84 -22.44 -2.42 -7.36
CA PHE A 84 -20.97 -2.44 -7.36
C PHE A 84 -20.43 -3.19 -6.14
N TYR A 85 -20.88 -2.83 -4.93
CA TYR A 85 -20.40 -3.43 -3.70
C TYR A 85 -20.88 -4.88 -3.51
N ALA A 86 -22.03 -5.26 -4.02
CA ALA A 86 -22.50 -6.64 -4.04
C ALA A 86 -21.54 -7.57 -4.83
N GLY A 87 -20.90 -7.05 -5.88
CA GLY A 87 -19.87 -7.80 -6.60
C GLY A 87 -18.46 -7.66 -6.03
N TRP A 88 -18.10 -6.46 -5.55
CA TRP A 88 -16.76 -6.16 -5.06
C TRP A 88 -16.47 -6.74 -3.67
N TYR A 89 -17.40 -6.59 -2.72
CA TYR A 89 -17.19 -6.97 -1.33
C TYR A 89 -16.96 -8.48 -1.13
N PRO A 90 -17.75 -9.41 -1.74
CA PRO A 90 -17.48 -10.84 -1.63
C PRO A 90 -16.10 -11.24 -2.20
N ARG A 91 -15.64 -10.56 -3.25
CA ARG A 91 -14.32 -10.81 -3.83
C ARG A 91 -13.18 -10.52 -2.87
N THR A 92 -13.36 -9.63 -1.92
CA THR A 92 -12.33 -9.36 -0.90
C THR A 92 -12.19 -10.48 0.14
N TRP A 93 -13.13 -11.41 0.20
CA TRP A 93 -13.11 -12.59 1.08
C TRP A 93 -12.58 -13.83 0.39
N LEU A 94 -12.69 -13.90 -0.92
CA LEU A 94 -12.26 -15.06 -1.67
C LEU A 94 -10.74 -14.99 -1.95
N PRO A 95 -10.02 -16.12 -1.82
CA PRO A 95 -8.59 -16.19 -2.12
C PRO A 95 -8.35 -16.22 -3.63
N PHE A 96 -8.78 -15.18 -4.35
CA PHE A 96 -8.41 -15.04 -5.74
C PHE A 96 -6.96 -14.62 -5.83
N ASN A 97 -6.12 -15.52 -6.32
CA ASN A 97 -4.74 -15.23 -6.67
C ASN A 97 -4.71 -14.34 -7.92
N PHE A 98 -4.94 -13.05 -7.75
CA PHE A 98 -4.80 -12.09 -8.83
C PHE A 98 -3.32 -11.98 -9.19
N GLY A 99 -2.94 -12.63 -10.30
CA GLY A 99 -1.73 -12.30 -11.01
C GLY A 99 -0.41 -12.65 -10.33
N ILE A 100 -0.36 -13.71 -9.49
CA ILE A 100 0.93 -14.29 -9.17
C ILE A 100 1.51 -14.77 -10.50
N PRO A 101 2.63 -14.20 -10.98
CA PRO A 101 3.31 -14.75 -12.13
C PRO A 101 3.56 -16.23 -11.84
N GLY A 102 3.07 -17.14 -12.66
CA GLY A 102 3.20 -18.60 -12.46
C GLY A 102 4.65 -19.10 -12.41
N LYS A 103 5.61 -18.19 -12.42
CA LYS A 103 7.06 -18.40 -12.39
C LYS A 103 7.75 -17.83 -11.16
N LEU A 104 7.01 -17.38 -10.12
CA LEU A 104 7.65 -16.90 -8.89
C LEU A 104 8.38 -18.05 -8.19
N HIS A 105 9.60 -17.77 -7.66
CA HIS A 105 10.36 -18.75 -6.89
C HIS A 105 9.56 -19.26 -5.69
N GLU A 106 9.68 -20.54 -5.37
CA GLU A 106 8.84 -21.19 -4.34
C GLU A 106 8.98 -20.55 -2.97
N ASP A 107 10.19 -20.19 -2.58
CA ASP A 107 10.48 -19.56 -1.29
C ASP A 107 9.85 -18.18 -1.12
N LEU A 108 9.51 -17.51 -2.22
CA LEU A 108 8.88 -16.18 -2.20
C LEU A 108 7.35 -16.22 -2.20
N ARG A 109 6.75 -17.39 -2.47
CA ARG A 109 5.29 -17.55 -2.52
C ARG A 109 4.60 -17.20 -1.21
N PRO A 110 5.06 -17.67 -0.02
CA PRO A 110 4.40 -17.34 1.24
C PRO A 110 4.37 -15.83 1.51
N GLY A 111 5.44 -15.11 1.14
CA GLY A 111 5.50 -13.66 1.26
C GLY A 111 4.46 -12.96 0.38
N LEU A 112 4.28 -13.43 -0.85
CA LEU A 112 3.30 -12.85 -1.76
C LEU A 112 1.86 -13.18 -1.34
N GLU A 113 1.60 -14.38 -0.83
CA GLU A 113 0.30 -14.76 -0.26
C GLU A 113 -0.06 -13.85 0.93
N TYR A 114 0.89 -13.63 1.84
CA TYR A 114 0.71 -12.68 2.94
C TYR A 114 0.38 -11.26 2.45
N ILE A 115 1.08 -10.77 1.43
CA ILE A 115 0.83 -9.46 0.84
C ILE A 115 -0.59 -9.39 0.27
N GLN A 116 -1.03 -10.41 -0.44
CA GLN A 116 -2.38 -10.46 -1.04
C GLN A 116 -3.48 -10.51 0.03
N ASP A 117 -3.31 -11.35 1.06
CA ASP A 117 -4.27 -11.48 2.15
C ASP A 117 -4.41 -10.19 2.94
N THR A 118 -3.27 -9.57 3.25
CA THR A 118 -3.23 -8.30 3.98
C THR A 118 -3.80 -7.16 3.14
N SER A 119 -3.55 -7.14 1.83
CA SER A 119 -4.15 -6.15 0.92
C SER A 119 -5.68 -6.26 0.87
N ARG A 120 -6.23 -7.49 0.84
CA ARG A 120 -7.67 -7.73 0.93
C ARG A 120 -8.26 -7.28 2.27
N LEU A 121 -7.56 -7.56 3.36
CA LEU A 121 -7.94 -7.11 4.69
C LEU A 121 -7.92 -5.58 4.77
N LEU A 122 -6.90 -4.93 4.23
CA LEU A 122 -6.77 -3.47 4.18
C LEU A 122 -7.94 -2.85 3.40
N ALA A 123 -8.28 -3.40 2.24
CA ALA A 123 -9.40 -2.94 1.42
C ALA A 123 -10.74 -3.03 2.18
N ARG A 124 -10.99 -4.14 2.90
CA ARG A 124 -12.18 -4.28 3.78
C ARG A 124 -12.17 -3.29 4.92
N THR A 125 -11.02 -3.09 5.55
CA THR A 125 -10.87 -2.16 6.68
C THR A 125 -11.16 -0.73 6.25
N LEU A 126 -10.67 -0.33 5.08
CA LEU A 126 -10.96 0.98 4.49
C LEU A 126 -12.46 1.13 4.22
N PHE A 127 -13.08 0.14 3.57
CA PHE A 127 -14.51 0.13 3.29
C PHE A 127 -15.35 0.22 4.56
N HIS A 128 -15.05 -0.60 5.58
CA HIS A 128 -15.75 -0.54 6.86
C HIS A 128 -15.58 0.81 7.58
N SER A 129 -14.39 1.40 7.47
CA SER A 129 -14.11 2.73 8.02
C SER A 129 -14.97 3.80 7.34
N MET A 130 -15.14 3.71 6.02
CA MET A 130 -16.01 4.60 5.26
C MET A 130 -17.48 4.44 5.66
N VAL A 131 -17.97 3.20 5.75
CA VAL A 131 -19.36 2.93 6.11
C VAL A 131 -19.64 3.40 7.54
N ARG A 132 -18.71 3.17 8.47
CA ARG A 132 -18.88 3.51 9.88
C ARG A 132 -18.84 5.01 10.14
N HIS A 133 -17.94 5.74 9.46
CA HIS A 133 -17.67 7.14 9.77
C HIS A 133 -18.20 8.11 8.72
N GLY A 134 -18.55 7.64 7.53
CA GLY A 134 -19.01 8.51 6.44
C GLY A 134 -18.10 9.73 6.24
N PRO A 135 -18.66 10.94 6.09
CA PRO A 135 -17.89 12.18 5.93
C PRO A 135 -16.97 12.51 7.13
N ALA A 136 -17.28 12.00 8.33
CA ALA A 136 -16.44 12.23 9.51
C ALA A 136 -15.09 11.47 9.46
N LEU A 137 -14.92 10.53 8.51
CA LEU A 137 -13.65 9.82 8.29
C LEU A 137 -12.51 10.78 7.97
N GLU A 138 -12.77 11.86 7.24
CA GLU A 138 -11.78 12.89 6.90
C GLU A 138 -11.13 13.50 8.15
N LYS A 139 -11.88 13.64 9.26
CA LYS A 139 -11.37 14.16 10.52
C LYS A 139 -10.56 13.14 11.32
N ARG A 140 -10.58 11.87 10.93
CA ARG A 140 -9.87 10.77 11.62
C ARG A 140 -8.48 10.54 11.01
N GLN A 141 -7.66 11.59 10.99
CA GLN A 141 -6.35 11.59 10.33
C GLN A 141 -5.43 10.48 10.83
N LEU A 142 -5.42 10.17 12.13
CA LEU A 142 -4.60 9.09 12.69
C LEU A 142 -5.00 7.72 12.13
N GLN A 143 -6.30 7.46 11.95
CA GLN A 143 -6.77 6.20 11.38
C GLN A 143 -6.40 6.11 9.90
N LEU A 144 -6.59 7.18 9.14
CA LEU A 144 -6.20 7.26 7.74
C LEU A 144 -4.70 7.09 7.56
N SER A 145 -3.88 7.75 8.39
CA SER A 145 -2.42 7.61 8.37
C SER A 145 -1.98 6.16 8.56
N ARG A 146 -2.56 5.44 9.52
CA ARG A 146 -2.25 4.02 9.74
C ARG A 146 -2.63 3.12 8.55
N ILE A 147 -3.77 3.39 7.92
CA ILE A 147 -4.20 2.66 6.72
C ILE A 147 -3.20 2.87 5.58
N VAL A 148 -2.76 4.11 5.37
CA VAL A 148 -1.76 4.44 4.35
C VAL A 148 -0.41 3.81 4.68
N GLU A 149 0.01 3.83 5.93
CA GLU A 149 1.26 3.22 6.38
C GLU A 149 1.28 1.72 6.08
N ILE A 150 0.21 0.99 6.40
CA ILE A 150 0.07 -0.43 6.04
C ILE A 150 0.15 -0.62 4.52
N GLY A 151 -0.53 0.22 3.74
CA GLY A 151 -0.48 0.19 2.27
C GLY A 151 0.94 0.42 1.72
N THR A 152 1.67 1.35 2.32
CA THR A 152 3.06 1.65 1.95
C THR A 152 3.98 0.47 2.27
N GLU A 153 3.84 -0.14 3.44
CA GLU A 153 4.62 -1.34 3.80
C GLU A 153 4.33 -2.52 2.86
N LEU A 154 3.08 -2.73 2.49
CA LEU A 154 2.71 -3.76 1.51
C LEU A 154 3.34 -3.49 0.13
N PHE A 155 3.41 -2.23 -0.29
CA PHE A 155 4.09 -1.85 -1.52
C PHE A 155 5.58 -2.15 -1.46
N VAL A 156 6.26 -1.80 -0.35
CA VAL A 156 7.69 -2.08 -0.14
C VAL A 156 7.94 -3.58 -0.13
N LEU A 157 7.12 -4.37 0.58
CA LEU A 157 7.22 -5.83 0.60
C LEU A 157 7.05 -6.42 -0.81
N THR A 158 6.08 -5.91 -1.58
CA THR A 158 5.86 -6.36 -2.96
C THR A 158 7.08 -6.08 -3.84
N ALA A 159 7.61 -4.85 -3.77
CA ALA A 159 8.79 -4.46 -4.54
C ALA A 159 10.02 -5.30 -4.16
N ALA A 160 10.23 -5.55 -2.87
CA ALA A 160 11.33 -6.39 -2.37
C ALA A 160 11.19 -7.85 -2.86
N THR A 161 10.00 -8.43 -2.78
CA THR A 161 9.71 -9.80 -3.22
C THR A 161 9.97 -9.95 -4.73
N LEU A 162 9.47 -9.02 -5.54
CA LEU A 162 9.68 -9.05 -6.98
C LEU A 162 11.15 -8.82 -7.36
N HIS A 163 11.86 -7.96 -6.62
CA HIS A 163 13.27 -7.74 -6.83
C HIS A 163 14.11 -8.99 -6.47
N ALA A 164 13.76 -9.66 -5.36
CA ALA A 164 14.40 -10.92 -4.98
C ALA A 164 14.22 -12.00 -6.05
N ASP A 165 12.99 -12.17 -6.59
CA ASP A 165 12.74 -13.09 -7.70
C ASP A 165 13.57 -12.77 -8.93
N LEU A 166 13.73 -11.49 -9.25
CA LEU A 166 14.57 -11.05 -10.37
C LEU A 166 16.05 -11.40 -10.14
N LEU A 167 16.57 -11.24 -8.93
CA LEU A 167 17.95 -11.59 -8.58
C LEU A 167 18.18 -13.09 -8.67
N ILE A 168 17.28 -13.90 -8.13
CA ILE A 168 17.34 -15.37 -8.20
C ILE A 168 17.39 -15.83 -9.67
N ARG A 169 16.52 -15.30 -10.52
CA ARG A 169 16.49 -15.62 -11.96
C ARG A 169 17.77 -15.23 -12.70
N ARG A 170 18.49 -14.22 -12.22
CA ARG A 170 19.76 -13.77 -12.79
C ARG A 170 20.96 -14.53 -12.25
N GLY A 171 20.78 -15.55 -11.44
CA GLY A 171 21.85 -16.33 -10.82
C GLY A 171 22.60 -15.61 -9.70
N HIS A 172 22.00 -14.59 -9.08
CA HIS A 172 22.55 -13.87 -7.93
C HIS A 172 21.92 -14.33 -6.61
N GLY A 173 21.34 -15.52 -6.59
CA GLY A 173 20.60 -16.08 -5.46
C GLY A 173 21.42 -16.94 -4.50
N GLU A 174 22.74 -16.77 -4.44
CA GLU A 174 23.62 -17.38 -3.43
C GLU A 174 24.01 -16.38 -2.34
#